data_2f18b493d6091a3652b5854b0e8f2c9e
#
_entry.id   2f18b493d6091a3652b5854b0e8f2c9e
#
_cell.length_a   1.000
_cell.length_b   1.000
_cell.length_c   1.000
_cell.angle_alpha   90.00
_cell.angle_beta   90.00
_cell.angle_gamma   90.00
#
_symmetry.space_group_name_H-M   'P 1'
#
loop_
_entity.id
_entity.type
_entity.pdbx_description
1 polymer ?
#
loop_
_entity_poly.entity_id
_entity_poly.type
_entity_poly.pdbx_seq_one_letter_code
_entity_poly.pdbx_strand_id
1 'polypeptide(L)'
;MRRALLPAFVLISVLLEGCATLISEPPEQVVLPYVTNFSYSQPADGMPNGWRPWTLSRFKKATEYKLVKEDGQTVIRARASSSASGLVHPLNLNPAQYPLLHWRWKVDQLIAQADNTRKSTEDAPVRLVISFEGDLEKLEFDDRMFFDQIKAFTGQQLPYATLMYIWGNRLPRDTVLSNPHTSRIKMLVVESGRDRVGRWREEMRNVYEDFKRAFGEAPGRITAIGIMTDTDNTGENVHAYYGDIAFKKVAPPRVVFGAD
;
A
#
# COMPACT_ATOMS: atom_id res chain seq x y z
N MET A 1 -31.13 44.84 73.80
CA MET A 1 -30.01 45.07 72.91
C MET A 1 -29.46 43.71 72.48
N ARG A 2 -29.87 43.24 71.29
CA ARG A 2 -29.36 41.97 70.70
C ARG A 2 -28.59 42.33 69.42
N ARG A 3 -27.29 42.10 69.47
CA ARG A 3 -26.40 42.29 68.32
C ARG A 3 -26.50 41.02 67.42
N ALA A 4 -26.91 41.24 66.19
CA ALA A 4 -26.91 40.19 65.17
C ALA A 4 -25.50 40.09 64.57
N LEU A 5 -24.94 38.88 64.58
CA LEU A 5 -23.71 38.52 63.85
C LEU A 5 -24.11 38.04 62.45
N LEU A 6 -23.60 38.72 61.43
CA LEU A 6 -23.64 38.23 60.05
C LEU A 6 -22.48 37.20 59.81
N PRO A 7 -22.72 36.08 59.15
CA PRO A 7 -21.66 35.21 58.70
C PRO A 7 -21.06 35.74 57.41
N ALA A 8 -19.74 35.87 57.40
CA ALA A 8 -18.96 36.14 56.16
C ALA A 8 -18.91 34.90 55.28
N PHE A 9 -19.46 35.00 54.09
CA PHE A 9 -19.29 33.98 53.02
C PHE A 9 -17.93 34.20 52.37
N VAL A 10 -17.02 33.25 52.61
CA VAL A 10 -15.74 33.16 51.85
C VAL A 10 -16.00 32.45 50.53
N LEU A 11 -15.92 33.20 49.43
CA LEU A 11 -16.02 32.69 48.10
C LEU A 11 -14.65 32.10 47.72
N ILE A 12 -14.53 30.77 47.75
CA ILE A 12 -13.36 30.06 47.23
C ILE A 12 -13.51 29.94 45.71
N SER A 13 -12.80 30.80 44.97
CA SER A 13 -12.65 30.67 43.51
C SER A 13 -11.67 29.52 43.20
N VAL A 14 -12.19 28.37 42.82
CA VAL A 14 -11.39 27.26 42.26
C VAL A 14 -11.02 27.62 40.82
N LEU A 15 -9.78 28.02 40.62
CA LEU A 15 -9.17 28.13 39.29
C LEU A 15 -8.97 26.72 38.74
N LEU A 16 -9.85 26.27 37.83
CA LEU A 16 -9.65 25.12 36.97
C LEU A 16 -8.62 25.50 35.89
N GLU A 17 -7.35 25.26 36.17
CA GLU A 17 -6.35 25.22 35.12
C GLU A 17 -6.63 23.98 34.23
N GLY A 18 -7.36 24.20 33.16
CA GLY A 18 -7.53 23.22 32.10
C GLY A 18 -6.18 22.99 31.41
N CYS A 19 -5.56 21.82 31.64
CA CYS A 19 -4.49 21.34 30.80
C CYS A 19 -5.06 21.15 29.39
N ALA A 20 -4.90 22.15 28.51
CA ALA A 20 -5.06 22.00 27.08
C ALA A 20 -3.93 21.06 26.63
N THR A 21 -4.23 19.77 26.51
CA THR A 21 -3.39 18.87 25.75
C THR A 21 -3.34 19.40 24.33
N LEU A 22 -2.20 20.00 23.98
CA LEU A 22 -1.87 20.31 22.59
C LEU A 22 -1.91 18.99 21.83
N ILE A 23 -3.00 18.75 21.12
CA ILE A 23 -3.06 17.71 20.11
C ILE A 23 -2.09 18.18 19.05
N SER A 24 -0.86 17.67 19.07
CA SER A 24 0.08 17.90 17.99
C SER A 24 -0.55 17.33 16.72
N GLU A 25 -0.80 18.20 15.74
CA GLU A 25 -1.18 17.73 14.41
C GLU A 25 -0.16 16.68 13.97
N PRO A 26 -0.61 15.56 13.36
CA PRO A 26 0.31 14.59 12.82
C PRO A 26 1.22 15.32 11.82
N PRO A 27 2.53 15.00 11.79
CA PRO A 27 3.48 15.70 10.94
C PRO A 27 2.99 15.63 9.49
N GLU A 28 3.02 16.78 8.81
CA GLU A 28 2.65 16.91 7.41
C GLU A 28 3.40 15.85 6.59
N GLN A 29 2.64 15.01 5.88
CA GLN A 29 3.22 13.92 5.12
C GLN A 29 3.96 14.50 3.90
N VAL A 30 5.27 14.39 3.89
CA VAL A 30 6.07 14.76 2.73
C VAL A 30 5.71 13.85 1.56
N VAL A 31 5.00 14.40 0.58
CA VAL A 31 4.68 13.69 -0.67
C VAL A 31 5.83 13.90 -1.65
N LEU A 32 6.63 12.87 -1.84
CA LEU A 32 7.74 12.90 -2.77
C LEU A 32 7.24 12.70 -4.21
N PRO A 33 7.83 13.39 -5.21
CA PRO A 33 7.44 13.22 -6.62
C PRO A 33 7.96 11.91 -7.23
N TYR A 34 8.69 11.10 -6.47
CA TYR A 34 9.31 9.85 -6.90
C TYR A 34 9.30 8.83 -5.76
N VAL A 35 9.43 7.56 -6.11
CA VAL A 35 9.59 6.48 -5.13
C VAL A 35 11.05 6.42 -4.68
N THR A 36 11.29 6.45 -3.37
CA THR A 36 12.64 6.33 -2.82
C THR A 36 13.14 4.90 -3.01
N ASN A 37 14.28 4.75 -3.68
CA ASN A 37 14.90 3.46 -3.96
C ASN A 37 15.47 2.82 -2.70
N PHE A 38 15.26 1.52 -2.54
CA PHE A 38 15.86 0.73 -1.45
C PHE A 38 17.38 0.60 -1.62
N SER A 39 17.85 0.52 -2.87
CA SER A 39 19.28 0.35 -3.19
C SER A 39 20.18 1.48 -2.70
N TYR A 40 19.65 2.66 -2.46
CA TYR A 40 20.40 3.81 -1.94
C TYR A 40 20.55 3.82 -0.42
N SER A 41 19.87 2.92 0.28
CA SER A 41 19.93 2.80 1.74
C SER A 41 20.90 1.70 2.18
N GLN A 42 21.39 1.81 3.42
CA GLN A 42 22.11 0.71 4.05
C GLN A 42 21.18 -0.04 5.01
N PRO A 43 21.38 -1.34 5.26
CA PRO A 43 20.55 -2.09 6.20
C PRO A 43 20.49 -1.50 7.62
N ALA A 44 21.49 -0.75 8.04
CA ALA A 44 21.55 -0.09 9.35
C ALA A 44 20.73 1.22 9.42
N ASP A 45 20.36 1.82 8.29
CA ASP A 45 19.74 3.14 8.26
C ASP A 45 18.25 3.14 8.68
N GLY A 46 17.66 1.96 8.85
CA GLY A 46 16.23 1.82 9.06
C GLY A 46 15.45 1.92 7.74
N MET A 47 14.17 2.26 7.83
CA MET A 47 13.31 2.34 6.63
C MET A 47 13.66 3.59 5.80
N PRO A 48 13.77 3.48 4.46
CA PRO A 48 14.06 4.61 3.58
C PRO A 48 12.99 5.71 3.68
N ASN A 49 13.40 6.96 3.46
CA ASN A 49 12.51 8.11 3.48
C ASN A 49 11.27 7.90 2.60
N GLY A 50 10.11 8.33 3.09
CA GLY A 50 8.83 8.17 2.41
C GLY A 50 8.16 6.81 2.62
N TRP A 51 8.93 5.75 2.92
CA TRP A 51 8.36 4.43 3.24
C TRP A 51 7.95 4.35 4.70
N ARG A 52 6.75 3.86 4.94
CA ARG A 52 6.21 3.68 6.29
C ARG A 52 5.41 2.39 6.41
N PRO A 53 5.33 1.78 7.60
CA PRO A 53 4.46 0.64 7.83
C PRO A 53 3.01 0.96 7.52
N TRP A 54 2.32 -0.01 6.92
CA TRP A 54 0.89 0.03 6.65
C TRP A 54 0.24 -1.26 7.13
N THR A 55 -0.75 -1.13 8.01
CA THR A 55 -1.49 -2.25 8.57
C THR A 55 -2.94 -2.21 8.10
N LEU A 56 -3.47 -3.36 7.71
CA LEU A 56 -4.86 -3.51 7.30
C LEU A 56 -5.83 -3.42 8.49
N SER A 57 -5.39 -3.91 9.64
CA SER A 57 -6.17 -3.93 10.89
C SER A 57 -5.22 -4.10 12.07
N ARG A 58 -5.56 -3.47 13.20
CA ARG A 58 -4.84 -3.64 14.48
C ARG A 58 -4.89 -5.07 15.04
N PHE A 59 -5.78 -5.91 14.53
CA PHE A 59 -5.95 -7.29 14.96
C PHE A 59 -5.13 -8.29 14.14
N LYS A 60 -4.59 -7.88 12.99
CA LYS A 60 -3.75 -8.73 12.17
C LYS A 60 -2.29 -8.61 12.61
N LYS A 61 -1.61 -9.76 12.68
CA LYS A 61 -0.18 -9.81 12.90
C LYS A 61 0.54 -9.12 11.74
N ALA A 62 1.52 -8.29 12.04
CA ALA A 62 2.29 -7.62 11.01
C ALA A 62 3.34 -8.56 10.38
N THR A 63 3.52 -8.44 9.08
CA THR A 63 4.65 -9.02 8.35
C THR A 63 5.92 -8.23 8.69
N GLU A 64 7.02 -8.92 8.87
CA GLU A 64 8.33 -8.29 9.13
C GLU A 64 8.94 -7.81 7.80
N TYR A 65 9.32 -6.53 7.75
CA TYR A 65 10.03 -5.91 6.63
C TYR A 65 11.38 -5.39 7.11
N LYS A 66 12.47 -5.79 6.44
CA LYS A 66 13.83 -5.32 6.77
C LYS A 66 14.63 -5.05 5.50
N LEU A 67 15.44 -4.00 5.54
CA LEU A 67 16.50 -3.80 4.55
C LEU A 67 17.58 -4.87 4.76
N VAL A 68 17.95 -5.53 3.67
CA VAL A 68 19.00 -6.55 3.65
C VAL A 68 19.86 -6.38 2.39
N LYS A 69 21.09 -6.89 2.44
CA LYS A 69 21.91 -7.08 1.23
C LYS A 69 21.53 -8.42 0.60
N GLU A 70 21.14 -8.37 -0.67
CA GLU A 70 20.84 -9.55 -1.47
C GLU A 70 21.45 -9.36 -2.86
N ASP A 71 22.29 -10.30 -3.29
CA ASP A 71 23.05 -10.21 -4.55
C ASP A 71 23.80 -8.86 -4.74
N GLY A 72 24.39 -8.36 -3.65
CA GLY A 72 25.18 -7.12 -3.64
C GLY A 72 24.37 -5.81 -3.58
N GLN A 73 23.03 -5.88 -3.65
CA GLN A 73 22.17 -4.71 -3.58
C GLN A 73 21.32 -4.68 -2.30
N THR A 74 20.98 -3.48 -1.84
CA THR A 74 20.06 -3.33 -0.72
C THR A 74 18.63 -3.45 -1.24
N VAL A 75 17.84 -4.31 -0.60
CA VAL A 75 16.44 -4.61 -0.95
C VAL A 75 15.62 -4.76 0.32
N ILE A 76 14.29 -4.73 0.21
CA ILE A 76 13.41 -5.13 1.32
C ILE A 76 13.22 -6.64 1.29
N ARG A 77 13.52 -7.30 2.42
CA ARG A 77 13.05 -8.66 2.70
C ARG A 77 11.78 -8.61 3.52
N ALA A 78 10.75 -9.30 3.05
CA ALA A 78 9.50 -9.54 3.75
C ALA A 78 9.50 -10.96 4.33
N ARG A 79 9.05 -11.11 5.58
CA ARG A 79 8.81 -12.40 6.24
C ARG A 79 7.40 -12.40 6.77
N ALA A 80 6.52 -13.15 6.15
CA ALA A 80 5.16 -13.36 6.62
C ALA A 80 5.04 -14.71 7.32
N SER A 81 4.31 -14.74 8.42
CA SER A 81 3.99 -15.94 9.21
C SER A 81 2.61 -15.76 9.82
N SER A 82 1.58 -16.27 9.17
CA SER A 82 0.16 -16.01 9.51
C SER A 82 -0.08 -14.52 9.71
N SER A 83 0.39 -13.69 8.79
CA SER A 83 0.47 -12.23 8.95
C SER A 83 0.11 -11.48 7.69
N ALA A 84 -0.40 -10.25 7.83
CA ALA A 84 -0.74 -9.37 6.73
C ALA A 84 -0.46 -7.92 7.10
N SER A 85 0.51 -7.33 6.44
CA SER A 85 0.79 -5.90 6.46
C SER A 85 1.66 -5.52 5.26
N GLY A 86 1.92 -4.24 5.09
CA GLY A 86 2.74 -3.73 4.00
C GLY A 86 3.61 -2.57 4.42
N LEU A 87 4.34 -2.05 3.44
CA LEU A 87 4.95 -0.75 3.47
C LEU A 87 4.29 0.11 2.40
N VAL A 88 4.09 1.39 2.67
CA VAL A 88 3.48 2.34 1.74
C VAL A 88 4.36 3.58 1.59
N HIS A 89 4.44 4.09 0.38
CA HIS A 89 5.11 5.33 0.01
C HIS A 89 4.08 6.27 -0.62
N PRO A 90 3.73 7.41 0.00
CA PRO A 90 2.84 8.40 -0.58
C PRO A 90 3.41 8.98 -1.87
N LEU A 91 2.56 9.26 -2.83
CA LEU A 91 2.89 9.83 -4.12
C LEU A 91 1.85 10.90 -4.51
N ASN A 92 2.22 11.72 -5.47
CA ASN A 92 1.30 12.56 -6.22
C ASN A 92 1.73 12.57 -7.69
N LEU A 93 1.38 11.51 -8.42
CA LEU A 93 1.92 11.24 -9.75
C LEU A 93 0.80 11.10 -10.79
N ASN A 94 0.97 11.75 -11.93
CA ASN A 94 0.04 11.59 -13.05
C ASN A 94 0.41 10.35 -13.88
N PRO A 95 -0.40 9.28 -13.89
CA PRO A 95 -0.09 8.06 -14.62
C PRO A 95 -0.13 8.23 -16.14
N ALA A 96 -0.79 9.26 -16.68
CA ALA A 96 -0.73 9.56 -18.10
C ALA A 96 0.65 10.10 -18.53
N GLN A 97 1.37 10.76 -17.62
CA GLN A 97 2.73 11.28 -17.89
C GLN A 97 3.82 10.24 -17.56
N TYR A 98 3.59 9.39 -16.57
CA TYR A 98 4.50 8.35 -16.10
C TYR A 98 3.80 7.00 -16.07
N PRO A 99 3.40 6.46 -17.23
CA PRO A 99 2.59 5.25 -17.28
C PRO A 99 3.38 3.96 -17.03
N LEU A 100 4.69 3.97 -17.20
CA LEU A 100 5.49 2.76 -17.09
C LEU A 100 5.98 2.58 -15.65
N LEU A 101 5.52 1.53 -14.99
CA LEU A 101 5.97 1.12 -13.68
C LEU A 101 6.95 -0.04 -13.84
N HIS A 102 8.16 0.15 -13.35
CA HIS A 102 9.23 -0.85 -13.35
C HIS A 102 9.58 -1.21 -11.91
N TRP A 103 9.71 -2.50 -11.63
CA TRP A 103 10.13 -3.02 -10.33
C TRP A 103 10.77 -4.39 -10.48
N ARG A 104 11.35 -4.89 -9.39
CA ARG A 104 11.76 -6.29 -9.31
C ARG A 104 11.37 -6.89 -7.97
N TRP A 105 11.07 -8.17 -8.00
CA TRP A 105 10.77 -8.98 -6.83
C TRP A 105 11.35 -10.39 -6.95
N LYS A 106 11.47 -11.06 -5.81
CA LYS A 106 11.85 -12.47 -5.71
C LYS A 106 11.00 -13.14 -4.64
N VAL A 107 10.60 -14.37 -4.89
CA VAL A 107 9.81 -15.21 -3.99
C VAL A 107 10.60 -16.48 -3.73
N ASP A 108 10.89 -16.82 -2.48
CA ASP A 108 11.64 -18.03 -2.16
C ASP A 108 10.76 -19.29 -2.29
N GLN A 109 9.45 -19.15 -2.07
CA GLN A 109 8.46 -20.21 -2.19
C GLN A 109 7.07 -19.66 -2.42
N LEU A 110 6.19 -20.44 -3.05
CA LEU A 110 4.77 -20.13 -3.13
C LEU A 110 4.07 -20.47 -1.81
N ILE A 111 2.95 -19.82 -1.55
CA ILE A 111 2.01 -20.16 -0.48
C ILE A 111 1.15 -21.32 -0.99
N ALA A 112 1.37 -22.54 -0.49
CA ALA A 112 0.88 -23.78 -1.12
C ALA A 112 -0.64 -23.81 -1.29
N GLN A 113 -1.38 -23.32 -0.30
CA GLN A 113 -2.85 -23.30 -0.27
C GLN A 113 -3.46 -22.03 -0.87
N ALA A 114 -2.65 -21.04 -1.28
CA ALA A 114 -3.18 -19.79 -1.79
C ALA A 114 -3.96 -19.98 -3.10
N ASP A 115 -5.16 -19.42 -3.10
CA ASP A 115 -6.04 -19.32 -4.25
C ASP A 115 -6.70 -17.94 -4.25
N ASN A 116 -6.22 -17.06 -5.11
CA ASN A 116 -6.67 -15.67 -5.17
C ASN A 116 -8.11 -15.51 -5.69
N THR A 117 -8.79 -16.59 -6.08
CA THR A 117 -10.21 -16.59 -6.42
C THR A 117 -11.13 -16.78 -5.22
N ARG A 118 -10.56 -17.14 -4.05
CA ARG A 118 -11.30 -17.48 -2.85
C ARG A 118 -10.90 -16.60 -1.68
N LYS A 119 -11.85 -15.93 -1.07
CA LYS A 119 -11.64 -15.05 0.09
C LYS A 119 -10.84 -15.71 1.23
N SER A 120 -11.11 -16.98 1.53
CA SER A 120 -10.49 -17.71 2.66
C SER A 120 -9.03 -18.10 2.42
N THR A 121 -8.54 -17.99 1.21
CA THR A 121 -7.18 -18.38 0.80
C THR A 121 -6.54 -17.34 -0.10
N GLU A 122 -7.06 -16.11 -0.11
CA GLU A 122 -6.57 -15.01 -0.94
C GLU A 122 -5.28 -14.42 -0.37
N ASP A 123 -4.22 -15.22 -0.32
CA ASP A 123 -2.87 -14.79 0.06
C ASP A 123 -1.98 -14.66 -1.19
N ALA A 124 -0.96 -13.81 -1.12
CA ALA A 124 0.06 -13.73 -2.15
C ALA A 124 1.44 -13.45 -1.55
N PRO A 125 2.49 -14.14 -2.03
CA PRO A 125 3.84 -13.96 -1.52
C PRO A 125 4.39 -12.56 -1.78
N VAL A 126 3.95 -11.92 -2.86
CA VAL A 126 4.27 -10.54 -3.20
C VAL A 126 3.09 -9.84 -3.83
N ARG A 127 2.86 -8.61 -3.40
CA ARG A 127 1.92 -7.66 -3.99
C ARG A 127 2.59 -6.30 -4.15
N LEU A 128 2.40 -5.68 -5.29
CA LEU A 128 2.65 -4.26 -5.48
C LEU A 128 1.31 -3.56 -5.51
N VAL A 129 1.08 -2.62 -4.60
CA VAL A 129 -0.23 -1.99 -4.34
C VAL A 129 -0.18 -0.56 -4.82
N ILE A 130 -1.08 -0.17 -5.72
CA ILE A 130 -1.13 1.17 -6.30
C ILE A 130 -2.47 1.78 -5.98
N SER A 131 -2.45 2.92 -5.28
CA SER A 131 -3.64 3.67 -4.87
C SER A 131 -3.89 4.85 -5.82
N PHE A 132 -5.15 5.05 -6.18
CA PHE A 132 -5.57 6.11 -7.08
C PHE A 132 -6.59 7.02 -6.43
N GLU A 133 -6.50 8.32 -6.73
CA GLU A 133 -7.56 9.27 -6.41
C GLU A 133 -8.74 9.15 -7.38
N GLY A 134 -9.88 9.65 -6.94
CA GLY A 134 -11.09 9.76 -7.73
C GLY A 134 -12.22 10.34 -6.90
N ASP A 135 -13.38 10.46 -7.51
CA ASP A 135 -14.55 11.03 -6.89
C ASP A 135 -15.33 9.95 -6.11
N LEU A 136 -15.17 9.97 -4.78
CA LEU A 136 -15.85 9.01 -3.90
C LEU A 136 -17.38 9.12 -3.92
N GLU A 137 -17.92 10.27 -4.34
CA GLU A 137 -19.37 10.45 -4.43
C GLU A 137 -19.98 9.71 -5.63
N LYS A 138 -19.15 9.39 -6.64
CA LYS A 138 -19.53 8.60 -7.81
C LYS A 138 -19.46 7.10 -7.62
N LEU A 139 -19.04 6.64 -6.44
CA LEU A 139 -19.02 5.20 -6.15
C LEU A 139 -20.43 4.62 -6.16
N GLU A 140 -20.54 3.40 -6.66
CA GLU A 140 -21.76 2.62 -6.53
C GLU A 140 -22.12 2.42 -5.05
N PHE A 141 -23.41 2.20 -4.78
CA PHE A 141 -23.92 2.12 -3.40
C PHE A 141 -23.18 1.07 -2.54
N ASP A 142 -22.95 -0.11 -3.08
CA ASP A 142 -22.29 -1.23 -2.37
C ASP A 142 -20.82 -0.88 -2.06
N ASP A 143 -20.11 -0.28 -2.99
CA ASP A 143 -18.72 0.18 -2.79
C ASP A 143 -18.65 1.28 -1.74
N ARG A 144 -19.59 2.21 -1.73
CA ARG A 144 -19.68 3.29 -0.74
C ARG A 144 -19.94 2.72 0.65
N MET A 145 -20.92 1.81 0.78
CA MET A 145 -21.18 1.13 2.06
C MET A 145 -19.95 0.41 2.60
N PHE A 146 -19.24 -0.31 1.73
CA PHE A 146 -18.00 -0.99 2.12
C PHE A 146 -16.92 0.00 2.60
N PHE A 147 -16.75 1.12 1.90
CA PHE A 147 -15.77 2.16 2.27
C PHE A 147 -16.11 2.81 3.61
N ASP A 148 -17.39 3.11 3.85
CA ASP A 148 -17.86 3.68 5.11
C ASP A 148 -17.69 2.71 6.28
N GLN A 149 -17.92 1.41 6.07
CA GLN A 149 -17.65 0.39 7.07
C GLN A 149 -16.15 0.33 7.41
N ILE A 150 -15.27 0.26 6.43
CA ILE A 150 -13.83 0.25 6.67
C ILE A 150 -13.40 1.50 7.42
N LYS A 151 -13.87 2.69 7.03
CA LYS A 151 -13.58 3.95 7.70
C LYS A 151 -14.06 3.94 9.16
N ALA A 152 -15.27 3.43 9.42
CA ALA A 152 -15.82 3.34 10.77
C ALA A 152 -15.00 2.39 11.66
N PHE A 153 -14.53 1.26 11.14
CA PHE A 153 -13.76 0.27 11.91
C PHE A 153 -12.27 0.59 12.07
N THR A 154 -11.67 1.22 11.07
CA THR A 154 -10.20 1.42 11.04
C THR A 154 -9.80 2.88 11.24
N GLY A 155 -10.73 3.82 11.08
CA GLY A 155 -10.44 5.25 11.00
C GLY A 155 -9.78 5.68 9.69
N GLN A 156 -9.53 4.76 8.75
CA GLN A 156 -8.81 5.03 7.51
C GLN A 156 -9.78 5.13 6.33
N GLN A 157 -9.64 6.18 5.54
CA GLN A 157 -10.34 6.31 4.27
C GLN A 157 -9.60 5.47 3.20
N LEU A 158 -10.33 4.56 2.54
CA LEU A 158 -9.79 3.86 1.39
C LEU A 158 -9.59 4.82 0.20
N PRO A 159 -8.55 4.60 -0.62
CA PRO A 159 -8.40 5.31 -1.89
C PRO A 159 -9.56 4.96 -2.83
N TYR A 160 -9.88 5.86 -3.76
CA TYR A 160 -10.96 5.66 -4.74
C TYR A 160 -10.86 4.33 -5.48
N ALA A 161 -9.66 3.95 -5.89
CA ALA A 161 -9.39 2.64 -6.47
C ALA A 161 -8.00 2.13 -6.08
N THR A 162 -7.86 0.81 -6.02
CA THR A 162 -6.58 0.12 -5.74
C THR A 162 -6.36 -0.96 -6.79
N LEU A 163 -5.25 -0.86 -7.52
CA LEU A 163 -4.76 -1.91 -8.41
C LEU A 163 -3.58 -2.62 -7.74
N MET A 164 -3.64 -3.94 -7.65
CA MET A 164 -2.57 -4.75 -7.09
C MET A 164 -1.97 -5.63 -8.18
N TYR A 165 -0.65 -5.60 -8.35
CA TYR A 165 0.06 -6.61 -9.10
C TYR A 165 0.48 -7.73 -8.17
N ILE A 166 0.21 -8.98 -8.55
CA ILE A 166 0.45 -10.15 -7.69
C ILE A 166 1.22 -11.25 -8.41
N TRP A 167 1.91 -12.07 -7.61
CA TRP A 167 2.38 -13.38 -8.04
C TRP A 167 1.36 -14.44 -7.59
N GLY A 168 0.65 -15.01 -8.54
CA GLY A 168 -0.36 -16.03 -8.28
C GLY A 168 0.19 -17.46 -8.32
N ASN A 169 -0.55 -18.41 -7.77
CA ASN A 169 -0.14 -19.82 -7.79
C ASN A 169 -0.46 -20.52 -9.12
N ARG A 170 -1.63 -20.24 -9.70
CA ARG A 170 -2.21 -21.07 -10.79
C ARG A 170 -2.84 -20.28 -11.92
N LEU A 171 -3.30 -19.07 -11.63
CA LEU A 171 -4.00 -18.27 -12.63
C LEU A 171 -3.04 -17.80 -13.72
N PRO A 172 -3.47 -17.77 -14.97
CA PRO A 172 -2.65 -17.23 -16.05
C PRO A 172 -2.22 -15.78 -15.78
N ARG A 173 -1.04 -15.41 -16.27
CA ARG A 173 -0.62 -14.00 -16.30
C ARG A 173 -1.68 -13.17 -17.01
N ASP A 174 -1.77 -11.91 -16.64
CA ASP A 174 -2.74 -10.95 -17.13
C ASP A 174 -4.20 -11.21 -16.72
N THR A 175 -4.47 -12.22 -15.87
CA THR A 175 -5.79 -12.39 -15.27
C THR A 175 -6.08 -11.23 -14.31
N VAL A 176 -7.25 -10.61 -14.49
CA VAL A 176 -7.78 -9.58 -13.56
C VAL A 176 -8.80 -10.22 -12.65
N LEU A 177 -8.61 -10.05 -11.35
CA LEU A 177 -9.51 -10.50 -10.29
C LEU A 177 -10.12 -9.30 -9.59
N SER A 178 -11.38 -9.41 -9.23
CA SER A 178 -12.05 -8.42 -8.36
C SER A 178 -11.99 -8.86 -6.91
N ASN A 179 -11.85 -7.90 -5.99
CA ASN A 179 -12.05 -8.17 -4.58
C ASN A 179 -13.54 -8.55 -4.35
N PRO A 180 -13.83 -9.56 -3.51
CA PRO A 180 -15.21 -10.02 -3.29
C PRO A 180 -16.10 -9.00 -2.55
N HIS A 181 -15.55 -7.95 -1.98
CA HIS A 181 -16.27 -6.95 -1.20
C HIS A 181 -16.48 -5.62 -1.90
N THR A 182 -15.68 -5.33 -2.93
CA THR A 182 -15.73 -4.04 -3.63
C THR A 182 -15.21 -4.17 -5.04
N SER A 183 -15.84 -3.46 -5.96
CA SER A 183 -15.38 -3.34 -7.35
C SER A 183 -14.12 -2.46 -7.46
N ARG A 184 -13.78 -1.73 -6.41
CA ARG A 184 -12.71 -0.71 -6.40
C ARG A 184 -11.33 -1.24 -6.01
N ILE A 185 -11.22 -2.52 -5.70
CA ILE A 185 -9.94 -3.21 -5.49
C ILE A 185 -9.83 -4.33 -6.51
N LYS A 186 -8.82 -4.26 -7.37
CA LYS A 186 -8.54 -5.26 -8.41
C LYS A 186 -7.13 -5.80 -8.25
N MET A 187 -6.99 -7.09 -8.53
CA MET A 187 -5.69 -7.76 -8.61
C MET A 187 -5.41 -8.16 -10.06
N LEU A 188 -4.20 -7.97 -10.51
CA LEU A 188 -3.71 -8.39 -11.81
C LEU A 188 -2.53 -9.33 -11.61
N VAL A 189 -2.64 -10.55 -12.14
CA VAL A 189 -1.59 -11.57 -12.07
C VAL A 189 -0.46 -11.18 -13.02
N VAL A 190 0.71 -10.81 -12.48
CA VAL A 190 1.91 -10.48 -13.28
C VAL A 190 2.83 -11.67 -13.40
N GLU A 191 3.04 -12.42 -12.33
CA GLU A 191 3.75 -13.70 -12.35
C GLU A 191 2.85 -14.80 -11.80
N SER A 192 3.12 -16.06 -12.22
CA SER A 192 2.33 -17.20 -11.80
C SER A 192 3.15 -18.51 -11.80
N GLY A 193 2.83 -19.36 -10.83
CA GLY A 193 3.38 -20.70 -10.73
C GLY A 193 4.82 -20.74 -10.21
N ARG A 194 5.42 -21.94 -10.31
CA ARG A 194 6.69 -22.29 -9.63
C ARG A 194 7.95 -22.06 -10.45
N ASP A 195 7.84 -21.93 -11.75
CA ASP A 195 9.00 -22.03 -12.67
C ASP A 195 10.08 -20.96 -12.42
N ARG A 196 9.69 -19.86 -11.80
CA ARG A 196 10.55 -18.70 -11.57
C ARG A 196 10.80 -18.39 -10.10
N VAL A 197 10.30 -19.24 -9.20
CA VAL A 197 10.56 -19.15 -7.75
C VAL A 197 12.07 -19.25 -7.48
N GLY A 198 12.57 -18.49 -6.51
CA GLY A 198 13.98 -18.39 -6.18
C GLY A 198 14.79 -17.46 -7.10
N ARG A 199 14.17 -16.85 -8.11
CA ARG A 199 14.86 -15.97 -9.07
C ARG A 199 14.29 -14.56 -9.01
N TRP A 200 15.15 -13.56 -9.15
CA TRP A 200 14.71 -12.19 -9.36
C TRP A 200 13.92 -12.09 -10.67
N ARG A 201 12.78 -11.42 -10.57
CA ARG A 201 11.94 -11.06 -11.72
C ARG A 201 11.90 -9.55 -11.83
N GLU A 202 12.32 -9.05 -12.97
CA GLU A 202 12.13 -7.67 -13.37
C GLU A 202 10.82 -7.56 -14.15
N GLU A 203 9.97 -6.67 -13.73
CA GLU A 203 8.66 -6.44 -14.31
C GLU A 203 8.54 -5.00 -14.79
N MET A 204 7.85 -4.81 -15.88
CA MET A 204 7.47 -3.51 -16.40
C MET A 204 6.04 -3.56 -16.91
N ARG A 205 5.20 -2.67 -16.38
CA ARG A 205 3.78 -2.58 -16.72
C ARG A 205 3.40 -1.17 -17.10
N ASN A 206 2.47 -1.03 -18.04
CA ASN A 206 1.80 0.23 -18.27
C ASN A 206 0.60 0.34 -17.31
N VAL A 207 0.83 1.01 -16.18
CA VAL A 207 -0.17 1.13 -15.12
C VAL A 207 -1.43 1.88 -15.56
N TYR A 208 -1.30 2.82 -16.49
CA TYR A 208 -2.44 3.54 -17.04
C TYR A 208 -3.37 2.60 -17.85
N GLU A 209 -2.81 1.79 -18.74
CA GLU A 209 -3.60 0.84 -19.54
C GLU A 209 -4.12 -0.34 -18.70
N ASP A 210 -3.33 -0.82 -17.74
CA ASP A 210 -3.78 -1.87 -16.81
C ASP A 210 -4.95 -1.40 -15.95
N PHE A 211 -4.93 -0.14 -15.48
CA PHE A 211 -6.06 0.45 -14.75
C PHE A 211 -7.32 0.51 -15.63
N LYS A 212 -7.20 1.05 -16.85
CA LYS A 212 -8.32 1.09 -17.80
C LYS A 212 -8.94 -0.28 -18.07
N ARG A 213 -8.07 -1.28 -18.24
CA ARG A 213 -8.52 -2.67 -18.46
C ARG A 213 -9.24 -3.23 -17.23
N ALA A 214 -8.75 -2.92 -16.02
CA ALA A 214 -9.28 -3.46 -14.77
C ALA A 214 -10.58 -2.79 -14.34
N PHE A 215 -10.70 -1.46 -14.51
CA PHE A 215 -11.80 -0.65 -13.99
C PHE A 215 -12.75 -0.11 -15.07
N GLY A 216 -12.39 -0.16 -16.35
CA GLY A 216 -13.21 0.36 -17.44
C GLY A 216 -13.21 1.88 -17.58
N GLU A 217 -12.36 2.58 -16.84
CA GLU A 217 -12.27 4.05 -16.82
C GLU A 217 -10.82 4.53 -16.82
N ALA A 218 -10.58 5.80 -17.11
CA ALA A 218 -9.25 6.38 -17.00
C ALA A 218 -8.86 6.58 -15.52
N PRO A 219 -7.58 6.31 -15.13
CA PRO A 219 -7.14 6.52 -13.76
C PRO A 219 -7.02 8.01 -13.42
N GLY A 220 -7.35 8.35 -12.15
CA GLY A 220 -6.90 9.58 -11.51
C GLY A 220 -5.40 9.54 -11.20
N ARG A 221 -4.94 10.50 -10.37
CA ARG A 221 -3.54 10.51 -9.95
C ARG A 221 -3.22 9.31 -9.05
N ILE A 222 -1.99 8.84 -9.11
CA ILE A 222 -1.48 7.85 -8.14
C ILE A 222 -1.16 8.58 -6.85
N THR A 223 -1.79 8.17 -5.75
CA THR A 223 -1.64 8.79 -4.42
C THR A 223 -0.68 8.04 -3.52
N ALA A 224 -0.46 6.75 -3.80
CA ALA A 224 0.52 5.94 -3.08
C ALA A 224 0.93 4.71 -3.90
N ILE A 225 2.12 4.20 -3.59
CA ILE A 225 2.55 2.87 -3.96
C ILE A 225 2.94 2.10 -2.70
N GLY A 226 2.65 0.81 -2.67
CA GLY A 226 2.99 -0.05 -1.54
C GLY A 226 3.47 -1.41 -1.97
N ILE A 227 4.10 -2.11 -1.03
CA ILE A 227 4.44 -3.53 -1.12
C ILE A 227 3.74 -4.27 0.00
N MET A 228 3.28 -5.49 -0.27
CA MET A 228 2.60 -6.31 0.72
C MET A 228 2.91 -7.79 0.50
N THR A 229 3.12 -8.50 1.59
CA THR A 229 3.27 -9.95 1.66
C THR A 229 2.34 -10.45 2.74
N ASP A 230 1.45 -11.36 2.41
CA ASP A 230 0.43 -11.86 3.34
C ASP A 230 0.26 -13.38 3.27
N THR A 231 0.00 -13.95 4.44
CA THR A 231 -0.22 -15.38 4.68
C THR A 231 -1.27 -15.62 5.76
N ASP A 232 -2.08 -14.63 6.07
CA ASP A 232 -2.98 -14.66 7.22
C ASP A 232 -4.25 -15.49 6.96
N ASN A 233 -4.64 -15.67 5.70
CA ASN A 233 -5.77 -16.51 5.34
C ASN A 233 -5.42 -18.00 5.35
N THR A 234 -4.23 -18.35 4.86
CA THR A 234 -3.76 -19.77 4.82
C THR A 234 -3.02 -20.19 6.08
N GLY A 235 -2.53 -19.24 6.87
CA GLY A 235 -1.72 -19.52 8.06
C GLY A 235 -0.28 -19.94 7.76
N GLU A 236 0.15 -19.89 6.51
CA GLU A 236 1.46 -20.34 6.07
C GLU A 236 2.59 -19.31 6.36
N ASN A 237 3.80 -19.69 5.95
CA ASN A 237 4.98 -18.84 6.06
C ASN A 237 5.58 -18.62 4.67
N VAL A 238 6.05 -17.40 4.39
CA VAL A 238 6.73 -17.08 3.14
C VAL A 238 7.81 -16.03 3.35
N HIS A 239 8.89 -16.14 2.57
CA HIS A 239 9.88 -15.10 2.41
C HIS A 239 9.84 -14.55 0.99
N ALA A 240 9.92 -13.24 0.89
CA ALA A 240 9.93 -12.55 -0.39
C ALA A 240 10.84 -11.30 -0.32
N TYR A 241 11.22 -10.81 -1.48
CA TYR A 241 12.11 -9.67 -1.60
C TYR A 241 11.57 -8.69 -2.63
N TYR A 242 11.74 -7.42 -2.32
CA TYR A 242 11.37 -6.30 -3.19
C TYR A 242 12.58 -5.43 -3.44
N GLY A 243 12.92 -5.25 -4.72
CA GLY A 243 13.92 -4.29 -5.16
C GLY A 243 13.30 -2.95 -5.48
N ASP A 244 14.07 -2.09 -6.12
CA ASP A 244 13.66 -0.74 -6.45
C ASP A 244 12.42 -0.71 -7.32
N ILE A 245 11.62 0.34 -7.12
CA ILE A 245 10.35 0.59 -7.80
C ILE A 245 10.43 1.98 -8.42
N ALA A 246 10.14 2.10 -9.72
CA ALA A 246 10.24 3.38 -10.41
C ALA A 246 9.14 3.58 -11.45
N PHE A 247 8.56 4.77 -11.48
CA PHE A 247 7.70 5.21 -12.58
C PHE A 247 8.53 5.89 -13.66
N LYS A 248 8.24 5.60 -14.92
CA LYS A 248 8.98 6.12 -16.09
C LYS A 248 8.02 6.70 -17.12
N LYS A 249 8.50 7.69 -17.86
CA LYS A 249 7.82 8.17 -19.06
C LYS A 249 7.99 7.16 -20.19
N VAL A 250 7.05 7.16 -21.13
CA VAL A 250 7.30 6.49 -22.43
C VAL A 250 8.39 7.28 -23.15
N ALA A 251 9.44 6.58 -23.58
CA ALA A 251 10.46 7.22 -24.40
C ALA A 251 9.82 7.74 -25.70
N PRO A 252 10.10 8.97 -26.13
CA PRO A 252 9.64 9.43 -27.43
C PRO A 252 10.20 8.52 -28.53
N PRO A 253 9.44 8.27 -29.61
CA PRO A 253 9.93 7.47 -30.74
C PRO A 253 11.27 8.07 -31.20
N ARG A 254 12.28 7.21 -31.40
CA ARG A 254 13.55 7.65 -31.99
C ARG A 254 13.25 8.10 -33.42
N VAL A 255 13.39 9.39 -33.68
CA VAL A 255 13.42 9.91 -35.05
C VAL A 255 14.76 9.47 -35.62
N VAL A 256 14.76 8.46 -36.47
CA VAL A 256 15.93 8.09 -37.28
C VAL A 256 15.95 9.11 -38.42
N PHE A 257 16.81 10.12 -38.32
CA PHE A 257 17.12 10.92 -39.47
C PHE A 257 17.88 10.02 -40.45
N GLY A 258 17.24 9.72 -41.58
CA GLY A 258 17.92 9.05 -42.67
C GLY A 258 19.13 9.86 -43.06
N ALA A 259 20.31 9.26 -43.03
CA ALA A 259 21.48 9.81 -43.69
C ALA A 259 21.28 9.67 -45.21
N ASP A 260 21.03 10.82 -45.87
CA ASP A 260 21.10 10.90 -47.34
C ASP A 260 22.57 10.78 -47.79
#